data_a7e7da41a825ae4b48c4d99c542e83ba
#
_entry.id   a7e7da41a825ae4b48c4d99c542e83ba
#
_cell.length_a   1.000
_cell.length_b   1.000
_cell.length_c   1.000
_cell.angle_alpha   90.00
_cell.angle_beta   90.00
_cell.angle_gamma   90.00
#
_symmetry.space_group_name_H-M   'P 1'
#
loop_
_entity.id
_entity.type
_entity.pdbx_description
1 polymer ?
#
loop_
_entity_poly.entity_id
_entity_poly.type
_entity_poly.pdbx_seq_one_letter_code
_entity_poly.pdbx_strand_id
1 'polypeptide(L)'
;MSQTYTGSDVLAAIASASAQLSERKEEINRLNVFPVPDGDTGTNMSLTLKSVVDNIAKLPANAGVAEVRRAITTGALMGARGNSGVITSQILRGLCEGCAEAEEVSTASIDAAFARAVEVAFQAVRKPVEGTILTVVKDMAAAAKHARKKKLSVDEALEAIVEEGYASVKRTPDLLPVLKENGVVDAGGFGLAILADAFTAALLGKSGPLGDELALARAGAAPKVAIEQINDWEGSKYTYCNEFLVDSDVLDKDEALDFLSTMGDCELCVGEKPKFKVHVHSNTPDKVLHYFLERGQISEVFIHNMKLQSVERNEKLAAEERSEHKPLGFVAVAAGSGMAKILESLGVDVVVSGGQTMNPSTKDLLDAVERVNADAVIILPNNSNIIMAAQSAAGLSEVPCAVVPTKSVPQAFSALFSADETASLEENVENMTSAFADTKTGEVTTAIKDSKDAHDNPIHNGDVIGIADGSIEAVGSSVEDVVMSLLDTMEAEDADTLTLLAGEDFSDEQLDALAERIELRFDELEVDAHRGEQPLYPIVFSVE
;
A
#
# COMPACT_ATOMS: atom_id res chain seq x y z
N MET A 1 12.64 2.37 44.49
CA MET A 1 13.88 2.88 43.88
C MET A 1 13.49 3.45 42.55
N SER A 2 13.76 4.73 42.27
CA SER A 2 13.47 5.27 40.93
C SER A 2 14.36 4.56 39.91
N GLN A 3 13.76 3.98 38.89
CA GLN A 3 14.46 3.33 37.81
C GLN A 3 15.22 4.42 37.02
N THR A 4 16.52 4.25 36.84
CA THR A 4 17.34 5.20 36.05
C THR A 4 17.41 4.66 34.62
N TYR A 5 16.86 5.41 33.67
CA TYR A 5 16.87 5.05 32.26
C TYR A 5 18.18 5.47 31.59
N THR A 6 18.78 4.56 30.84
CA THR A 6 20.01 4.80 30.09
C THR A 6 19.72 5.26 28.65
N GLY A 7 20.74 5.79 27.98
CA GLY A 7 20.62 6.12 26.57
C GLY A 7 20.25 4.92 25.68
N SER A 8 20.74 3.72 26.02
CA SER A 8 20.38 2.49 25.30
C SER A 8 18.91 2.12 25.46
N ASP A 9 18.31 2.35 26.63
CA ASP A 9 16.88 2.10 26.87
C ASP A 9 16.02 3.03 25.99
N VAL A 10 16.43 4.30 25.90
CA VAL A 10 15.75 5.29 25.04
C VAL A 10 15.85 4.91 23.56
N LEU A 11 17.02 4.45 23.09
CA LEU A 11 17.21 4.02 21.70
C LEU A 11 16.38 2.79 21.37
N ALA A 12 16.33 1.82 22.29
CA ALA A 12 15.49 0.62 22.12
C ALA A 12 13.99 1.00 22.09
N ALA A 13 13.57 1.95 22.94
CA ALA A 13 12.20 2.44 22.96
C ALA A 13 11.82 3.17 21.66
N ILE A 14 12.72 3.95 21.04
CA ILE A 14 12.50 4.59 19.74
C ILE A 14 12.33 3.53 18.65
N ALA A 15 13.15 2.49 18.63
CA ALA A 15 13.06 1.41 17.65
C ALA A 15 11.74 0.63 17.80
N SER A 16 11.32 0.32 19.03
CA SER A 16 10.03 -0.30 19.32
C SER A 16 8.86 0.56 18.85
N ALA A 17 8.90 1.85 19.16
CA ALA A 17 7.86 2.80 18.75
C ALA A 17 7.75 2.92 17.22
N SER A 18 8.88 2.90 16.51
CA SER A 18 8.90 2.89 15.04
C SER A 18 8.28 1.62 14.47
N ALA A 19 8.56 0.45 15.06
CA ALA A 19 8.00 -0.82 14.64
C ALA A 19 6.48 -0.86 14.83
N GLN A 20 5.98 -0.48 16.02
CA GLN A 20 4.54 -0.45 16.33
C GLN A 20 3.79 0.55 15.45
N LEU A 21 4.36 1.71 15.17
CA LEU A 21 3.76 2.69 14.26
C LEU A 21 3.66 2.13 12.83
N SER A 22 4.69 1.40 12.39
CA SER A 22 4.72 0.75 11.07
C SER A 22 3.68 -0.37 10.95
N GLU A 23 3.51 -1.17 11.99
CA GLU A 23 2.51 -2.24 12.07
C GLU A 23 1.07 -1.68 11.98
N ARG A 24 0.83 -0.54 12.62
CA ARG A 24 -0.50 0.10 12.69
C ARG A 24 -0.71 1.21 11.66
N LYS A 25 0.18 1.37 10.68
CA LYS A 25 0.09 2.48 9.69
C LYS A 25 -1.21 2.49 8.92
N GLU A 26 -1.74 1.33 8.52
CA GLU A 26 -3.00 1.25 7.75
C GLU A 26 -4.20 1.64 8.62
N GLU A 27 -4.20 1.32 9.90
CA GLU A 27 -5.21 1.78 10.85
C GLU A 27 -5.25 3.32 10.93
N ILE A 28 -4.07 3.95 10.97
CA ILE A 28 -3.93 5.41 10.96
C ILE A 28 -4.35 5.98 9.60
N ASN A 29 -3.95 5.36 8.49
CA ASN A 29 -4.30 5.77 7.14
C ASN A 29 -5.82 5.82 6.92
N ARG A 30 -6.57 4.86 7.46
CA ARG A 30 -8.03 4.80 7.37
C ARG A 30 -8.72 6.00 8.03
N LEU A 31 -8.11 6.62 9.04
CA LEU A 31 -8.64 7.78 9.74
C LEU A 31 -8.36 9.12 9.04
N ASN A 32 -7.51 9.11 8.03
CA ASN A 32 -7.03 10.33 7.38
C ASN A 32 -8.11 10.95 6.49
N VAL A 33 -8.82 11.94 7.01
CA VAL A 33 -9.81 12.75 6.27
C VAL A 33 -9.47 14.24 6.24
N PHE A 34 -8.45 14.68 6.98
CA PHE A 34 -8.06 16.09 7.09
C PHE A 34 -6.51 16.23 7.14
N PRO A 35 -5.91 17.26 6.50
CA PRO A 35 -6.53 18.29 5.66
C PRO A 35 -6.92 17.79 4.27
N VAL A 36 -6.36 16.67 3.82
CA VAL A 36 -6.64 16.01 2.55
C VAL A 36 -6.89 14.53 2.82
N PRO A 37 -7.94 13.92 2.26
CA PRO A 37 -8.27 12.51 2.49
C PRO A 37 -7.47 11.57 1.56
N ASP A 38 -6.15 11.70 1.53
CA ASP A 38 -5.23 10.91 0.71
C ASP A 38 -4.81 9.56 1.33
N GLY A 39 -5.12 9.37 2.64
CA GLY A 39 -4.91 8.11 3.33
C GLY A 39 -3.45 7.74 3.57
N ASP A 40 -2.57 8.72 3.71
CA ASP A 40 -1.12 8.48 3.79
C ASP A 40 -0.49 8.88 5.15
N THR A 41 -1.27 9.38 6.11
CA THR A 41 -0.80 9.88 7.40
C THR A 41 0.05 8.84 8.15
N GLY A 42 -0.41 7.61 8.28
CA GLY A 42 0.31 6.52 8.96
C GLY A 42 1.59 6.15 8.22
N THR A 43 1.53 6.07 6.90
CA THR A 43 2.68 5.81 6.03
C THR A 43 3.74 6.90 6.19
N ASN A 44 3.35 8.16 6.15
CA ASN A 44 4.24 9.31 6.29
C ASN A 44 4.93 9.37 7.65
N MET A 45 4.18 9.16 8.72
CA MET A 45 4.73 9.10 10.08
C MET A 45 5.69 7.91 10.24
N SER A 46 5.33 6.74 9.74
CA SER A 46 6.15 5.53 9.78
C SER A 46 7.48 5.70 9.04
N LEU A 47 7.48 6.25 7.82
CA LEU A 47 8.69 6.55 7.05
C LEU A 47 9.59 7.56 7.76
N THR A 48 8.98 8.56 8.41
CA THR A 48 9.72 9.56 9.20
C THR A 48 10.45 8.90 10.37
N LEU A 49 9.78 8.03 11.13
CA LEU A 49 10.38 7.30 12.25
C LEU A 49 11.44 6.28 11.79
N LYS A 50 11.18 5.58 10.68
CA LYS A 50 12.17 4.66 10.08
C LYS A 50 13.46 5.40 9.76
N SER A 51 13.39 6.58 9.17
CA SER A 51 14.58 7.40 8.89
C SER A 51 15.33 7.80 10.16
N VAL A 52 14.62 8.04 11.27
CA VAL A 52 15.25 8.26 12.59
C VAL A 52 16.04 7.04 13.03
N VAL A 53 15.42 5.85 13.01
CA VAL A 53 16.06 4.59 13.39
C VAL A 53 17.29 4.30 12.51
N ASP A 54 17.17 4.48 11.20
CA ASP A 54 18.25 4.28 10.24
C ASP A 54 19.44 5.24 10.47
N ASN A 55 19.17 6.47 10.91
CA ASN A 55 20.23 7.42 11.26
C ASN A 55 20.91 7.09 12.61
N ILE A 56 20.14 6.66 13.58
CA ILE A 56 20.67 6.19 14.86
C ILE A 56 21.57 4.97 14.64
N ALA A 57 21.16 4.02 13.81
CA ALA A 57 21.91 2.80 13.52
C ALA A 57 23.30 3.06 12.88
N LYS A 58 23.51 4.23 12.28
CA LYS A 58 24.81 4.65 11.71
C LYS A 58 25.80 5.18 12.76
N LEU A 59 25.32 5.44 13.99
CA LEU A 59 26.17 5.98 15.04
C LEU A 59 27.11 4.90 15.62
N PRO A 60 28.31 5.26 16.04
CA PRO A 60 29.19 4.35 16.76
C PRO A 60 28.59 3.98 18.13
N ALA A 61 28.92 2.80 18.65
CA ALA A 61 28.38 2.29 19.91
C ALA A 61 28.65 3.19 21.13
N ASN A 62 29.63 4.06 21.06
CA ASN A 62 30.01 5.02 22.10
C ASN A 62 29.55 6.46 21.79
N ALA A 63 28.59 6.63 20.87
CA ALA A 63 28.05 7.95 20.54
C ALA A 63 27.52 8.69 21.77
N GLY A 64 27.89 9.96 21.88
CA GLY A 64 27.42 10.82 22.96
C GLY A 64 25.97 11.24 22.78
N VAL A 65 25.31 11.66 23.88
CA VAL A 65 23.90 12.07 23.89
C VAL A 65 23.62 13.17 22.85
N ALA A 66 24.55 14.11 22.65
CA ALA A 66 24.41 15.18 21.65
C ALA A 66 24.42 14.63 20.21
N GLU A 67 25.21 13.59 19.93
CA GLU A 67 25.27 12.93 18.60
C GLU A 67 23.97 12.16 18.35
N VAL A 68 23.45 11.45 19.36
CA VAL A 68 22.18 10.74 19.29
C VAL A 68 21.03 11.71 19.01
N ARG A 69 20.93 12.82 19.75
CA ARG A 69 19.91 13.85 19.50
C ARG A 69 19.98 14.42 18.09
N ARG A 70 21.20 14.69 17.61
CA ARG A 70 21.41 15.18 16.24
C ARG A 70 20.96 14.13 15.20
N ALA A 71 21.25 12.86 15.44
CA ALA A 71 20.82 11.77 14.55
C ALA A 71 19.28 11.66 14.50
N ILE A 72 18.61 11.79 15.66
CA ILE A 72 17.15 11.81 15.73
C ILE A 72 16.58 12.99 14.94
N THR A 73 17.03 14.21 15.22
CA THR A 73 16.48 15.42 14.59
C THR A 73 16.79 15.50 13.11
N THR A 74 18.00 15.11 12.69
CA THR A 74 18.37 15.05 11.27
C THR A 74 17.58 13.93 10.55
N GLY A 75 17.50 12.75 11.15
CA GLY A 75 16.75 11.62 10.58
C GLY A 75 15.27 11.95 10.41
N ALA A 76 14.66 12.58 11.42
CA ALA A 76 13.28 13.00 11.35
C ALA A 76 13.04 14.06 10.26
N LEU A 77 13.91 15.07 10.16
CA LEU A 77 13.80 16.14 9.15
C LEU A 77 13.96 15.60 7.73
N MET A 78 15.02 14.81 7.51
CA MET A 78 15.34 14.27 6.17
C MET A 78 14.32 13.21 5.73
N GLY A 79 13.80 12.42 6.67
CA GLY A 79 12.80 11.40 6.40
C GLY A 79 11.36 11.89 6.41
N ALA A 80 11.11 13.15 6.78
CA ALA A 80 9.75 13.69 6.84
C ALA A 80 9.02 13.58 5.49
N ARG A 81 7.78 13.11 5.53
CA ARG A 81 6.88 12.99 4.37
C ARG A 81 5.50 13.54 4.75
N GLY A 82 4.86 14.26 3.82
CA GLY A 82 3.56 14.88 4.04
C GLY A 82 3.52 15.86 5.21
N ASN A 83 2.37 16.48 5.44
CA ASN A 83 2.15 17.35 6.60
C ASN A 83 2.39 16.60 7.92
N SER A 84 1.89 15.37 8.03
CA SER A 84 1.98 14.55 9.23
C SER A 84 3.42 14.20 9.59
N GLY A 85 4.24 13.81 8.62
CA GLY A 85 5.65 13.52 8.84
C GLY A 85 6.45 14.76 9.19
N VAL A 86 6.21 15.91 8.54
CA VAL A 86 6.88 17.17 8.85
C VAL A 86 6.53 17.63 10.27
N ILE A 87 5.26 17.62 10.67
CA ILE A 87 4.86 17.99 12.03
C ILE A 87 5.46 17.01 13.06
N THR A 88 5.41 15.72 12.81
CA THR A 88 6.06 14.70 13.66
C THR A 88 7.56 14.98 13.83
N SER A 89 8.25 15.35 12.74
CA SER A 89 9.66 15.71 12.80
C SER A 89 9.94 16.91 13.71
N GLN A 90 9.04 17.89 13.72
CA GLN A 90 9.17 19.08 14.57
C GLN A 90 8.82 18.77 16.04
N ILE A 91 7.87 17.88 16.31
CA ILE A 91 7.61 17.37 17.66
C ILE A 91 8.85 16.65 18.19
N LEU A 92 9.45 15.73 17.43
CA LEU A 92 10.68 15.03 17.82
C LEU A 92 11.85 15.99 18.03
N ARG A 93 11.98 17.01 17.18
CA ARG A 93 12.98 18.07 17.34
C ARG A 93 12.78 18.79 18.68
N GLY A 94 11.56 19.24 18.96
CA GLY A 94 11.25 19.94 20.19
C GLY A 94 11.48 19.08 21.44
N LEU A 95 11.13 17.80 21.41
CA LEU A 95 11.45 16.86 22.49
C LEU A 95 12.96 16.78 22.74
N CYS A 96 13.76 16.66 21.68
CA CYS A 96 15.22 16.63 21.77
C CYS A 96 15.82 17.95 22.29
N GLU A 97 15.30 19.09 21.86
CA GLU A 97 15.75 20.41 22.30
C GLU A 97 15.39 20.65 23.78
N GLY A 98 14.18 20.31 24.20
CA GLY A 98 13.71 20.57 25.58
C GLY A 98 14.41 19.70 26.63
N CYS A 99 15.00 18.56 26.27
CA CYS A 99 15.83 17.76 27.17
C CYS A 99 17.35 17.94 26.95
N ALA A 100 17.77 18.98 26.21
CA ALA A 100 19.20 19.15 25.85
C ALA A 100 20.13 19.33 27.05
N GLU A 101 19.69 20.04 28.08
CA GLU A 101 20.44 20.32 29.30
C GLU A 101 20.24 19.25 30.39
N ALA A 102 19.42 18.22 30.13
CA ALA A 102 19.11 17.22 31.14
C ALA A 102 20.22 16.15 31.21
N GLU A 103 20.75 15.91 32.40
CA GLU A 103 21.72 14.84 32.68
C GLU A 103 20.99 13.49 32.90
N GLU A 104 19.74 13.53 33.40
CA GLU A 104 18.93 12.35 33.70
C GLU A 104 17.47 12.54 33.26
N VAL A 105 16.78 11.43 32.98
CA VAL A 105 15.33 11.43 32.73
C VAL A 105 14.61 11.71 34.05
N SER A 106 13.86 12.78 34.08
CA SER A 106 13.08 13.25 35.24
C SER A 106 11.76 13.85 34.79
N THR A 107 10.79 13.99 35.69
CA THR A 107 9.53 14.68 35.37
C THR A 107 9.76 16.15 34.98
N ALA A 108 10.87 16.75 35.41
CA ALA A 108 11.25 18.11 35.01
C ALA A 108 11.77 18.15 33.57
N SER A 109 12.62 17.20 33.18
CA SER A 109 13.10 17.10 31.78
C SER A 109 11.99 16.67 30.80
N ILE A 110 11.05 15.81 31.23
CA ILE A 110 9.86 15.44 30.46
C ILE A 110 8.95 16.65 30.23
N ASP A 111 8.64 17.44 31.27
CA ASP A 111 7.83 18.67 31.15
C ASP A 111 8.50 19.67 30.19
N ALA A 112 9.82 19.88 30.31
CA ALA A 112 10.56 20.77 29.42
C ALA A 112 10.58 20.26 27.96
N ALA A 113 10.74 18.95 27.75
CA ALA A 113 10.71 18.32 26.44
C ALA A 113 9.35 18.54 25.76
N PHE A 114 8.25 18.22 26.42
CA PHE A 114 6.91 18.40 25.85
C PHE A 114 6.54 19.89 25.66
N ALA A 115 6.92 20.76 26.57
CA ALA A 115 6.71 22.19 26.41
C ALA A 115 7.40 22.74 25.15
N ARG A 116 8.66 22.31 24.93
CA ARG A 116 9.42 22.70 23.73
C ARG A 116 8.86 22.05 22.47
N ALA A 117 8.38 20.81 22.55
CA ALA A 117 7.73 20.14 21.41
C ALA A 117 6.50 20.91 20.92
N VAL A 118 5.66 21.38 21.83
CA VAL A 118 4.51 22.22 21.47
C VAL A 118 4.97 23.52 20.80
N GLU A 119 5.93 24.22 21.37
CA GLU A 119 6.43 25.49 20.80
C GLU A 119 6.96 25.29 19.38
N VAL A 120 7.82 24.29 19.16
CA VAL A 120 8.44 24.01 17.85
C VAL A 120 7.39 23.55 16.83
N ALA A 121 6.44 22.68 17.22
CA ALA A 121 5.40 22.20 16.32
C ALA A 121 4.44 23.32 15.89
N PHE A 122 4.02 24.18 16.82
CA PHE A 122 3.15 25.32 16.50
C PHE A 122 3.85 26.39 15.65
N GLN A 123 5.16 26.61 15.87
CA GLN A 123 5.95 27.53 15.01
C GLN A 123 6.14 27.01 13.59
N ALA A 124 6.10 25.70 13.40
CA ALA A 124 6.22 25.09 12.08
C ALA A 124 4.97 25.28 11.20
N VAL A 125 3.81 25.37 11.82
CA VAL A 125 2.51 25.46 11.12
C VAL A 125 1.98 26.89 11.17
N ARG A 126 1.84 27.51 10.03
CA ARG A 126 1.42 28.93 9.94
C ARG A 126 -0.02 29.17 10.41
N LYS A 127 -0.91 28.21 10.16
CA LYS A 127 -2.32 28.24 10.58
C LYS A 127 -2.66 26.98 11.38
N PRO A 128 -2.30 26.95 12.68
CA PRO A 128 -2.62 25.80 13.52
C PRO A 128 -4.13 25.59 13.62
N VAL A 129 -4.57 24.34 13.48
CA VAL A 129 -5.97 23.94 13.57
C VAL A 129 -6.17 23.09 14.82
N GLU A 130 -7.16 23.47 15.64
CA GLU A 130 -7.55 22.67 16.81
C GLU A 130 -8.27 21.38 16.39
N GLY A 131 -8.13 20.33 17.20
CA GLY A 131 -8.65 19.00 16.86
C GLY A 131 -7.70 18.18 15.99
N THR A 132 -6.41 18.57 15.90
CA THR A 132 -5.37 17.86 15.15
C THR A 132 -4.25 17.36 16.06
N ILE A 133 -3.22 16.72 15.49
CA ILE A 133 -1.99 16.31 16.19
C ILE A 133 -1.41 17.43 17.07
N LEU A 134 -1.60 18.71 16.69
CA LEU A 134 -1.15 19.86 17.47
C LEU A 134 -1.92 19.99 18.80
N THR A 135 -3.21 19.71 18.81
CA THR A 135 -4.01 19.67 20.03
C THR A 135 -3.56 18.52 20.92
N VAL A 136 -3.33 17.35 20.34
CA VAL A 136 -2.90 16.16 21.10
C VAL A 136 -1.55 16.39 21.78
N VAL A 137 -0.55 16.91 21.08
CA VAL A 137 0.76 17.22 21.71
C VAL A 137 0.65 18.30 22.78
N LYS A 138 -0.24 19.29 22.61
CA LYS A 138 -0.51 20.34 23.61
C LYS A 138 -1.12 19.75 24.89
N ASP A 139 -2.08 18.84 24.76
CA ASP A 139 -2.72 18.18 25.90
C ASP A 139 -1.75 17.23 26.61
N MET A 140 -0.94 16.48 25.88
CA MET A 140 0.14 15.65 26.44
C MET A 140 1.16 16.50 27.22
N ALA A 141 1.51 17.68 26.73
CA ALA A 141 2.37 18.63 27.44
C ALA A 141 1.71 19.14 28.73
N ALA A 142 0.38 19.36 28.73
CA ALA A 142 -0.35 19.74 29.94
C ALA A 142 -0.32 18.62 31.00
N ALA A 143 -0.43 17.33 30.57
CA ALA A 143 -0.29 16.17 31.45
C ALA A 143 1.13 16.08 32.04
N ALA A 144 2.18 16.27 31.21
CA ALA A 144 3.58 16.30 31.67
C ALA A 144 3.80 17.36 32.74
N LYS A 145 3.30 18.58 32.52
CA LYS A 145 3.35 19.70 33.49
C LYS A 145 2.59 19.38 34.77
N HIS A 146 1.45 18.70 34.68
CA HIS A 146 0.65 18.28 35.82
C HIS A 146 1.37 17.21 36.65
N ALA A 147 1.96 16.20 35.99
CA ALA A 147 2.75 15.17 36.64
C ALA A 147 3.93 15.75 37.44
N ARG A 148 4.67 16.71 36.83
CA ARG A 148 5.75 17.44 37.52
C ARG A 148 5.24 18.19 38.76
N LYS A 149 4.12 18.90 38.64
CA LYS A 149 3.54 19.65 39.77
C LYS A 149 3.10 18.72 40.91
N LYS A 150 2.58 17.55 40.58
CA LYS A 150 2.19 16.51 41.54
C LYS A 150 3.37 15.71 42.10
N LYS A 151 4.56 15.88 41.54
CA LYS A 151 5.78 15.15 41.90
C LYS A 151 5.62 13.62 41.70
N LEU A 152 4.95 13.24 40.62
CA LEU A 152 4.83 11.82 40.23
C LEU A 152 6.22 11.26 39.93
N SER A 153 6.35 9.93 39.97
CA SER A 153 7.52 9.24 39.43
C SER A 153 7.61 9.44 37.91
N VAL A 154 8.74 9.11 37.28
CA VAL A 154 8.92 9.16 35.83
C VAL A 154 7.93 8.21 35.15
N ASP A 155 7.76 7.01 35.70
CA ASP A 155 6.86 5.97 35.17
C ASP A 155 5.41 6.47 35.17
N GLU A 156 4.92 6.94 36.31
CA GLU A 156 3.56 7.51 36.43
C GLU A 156 3.35 8.73 35.52
N ALA A 157 4.39 9.55 35.31
CA ALA A 157 4.30 10.71 34.43
C ALA A 157 4.17 10.29 32.96
N LEU A 158 4.95 9.32 32.50
CA LEU A 158 4.89 8.78 31.14
C LEU A 158 3.54 8.11 30.88
N GLU A 159 3.04 7.30 31.81
CA GLU A 159 1.71 6.68 31.70
C GLU A 159 0.58 7.73 31.64
N ALA A 160 0.64 8.76 32.48
CA ALA A 160 -0.35 9.85 32.44
C ALA A 160 -0.32 10.65 31.12
N ILE A 161 0.84 10.79 30.50
CA ILE A 161 0.98 11.44 29.18
C ILE A 161 0.35 10.59 28.09
N VAL A 162 0.54 9.26 28.12
CA VAL A 162 -0.08 8.32 27.18
C VAL A 162 -1.59 8.33 27.32
N GLU A 163 -2.10 8.22 28.56
CA GLU A 163 -3.54 8.28 28.86
C GLU A 163 -4.18 9.56 28.33
N GLU A 164 -3.56 10.72 28.60
CA GLU A 164 -4.06 12.00 28.10
C GLU A 164 -3.96 12.08 26.56
N GLY A 165 -2.93 11.51 25.94
CA GLY A 165 -2.79 11.43 24.50
C GLY A 165 -4.02 10.77 23.85
N TYR A 166 -4.41 9.58 24.28
CA TYR A 166 -5.61 8.90 23.78
C TYR A 166 -6.91 9.62 24.16
N ALA A 167 -6.99 10.19 25.37
CA ALA A 167 -8.15 10.99 25.76
C ALA A 167 -8.31 12.24 24.88
N SER A 168 -7.20 12.90 24.52
CA SER A 168 -7.21 14.04 23.59
C SER A 168 -7.64 13.62 22.19
N VAL A 169 -7.13 12.49 21.67
CA VAL A 169 -7.54 11.92 20.37
C VAL A 169 -9.06 11.71 20.32
N LYS A 170 -9.66 11.14 21.37
CA LYS A 170 -11.12 10.93 21.46
C LYS A 170 -11.91 12.25 21.39
N ARG A 171 -11.33 13.37 21.82
CA ARG A 171 -11.97 14.69 21.80
C ARG A 171 -11.79 15.43 20.46
N THR A 172 -10.92 14.98 19.56
CA THR A 172 -10.65 15.68 18.29
C THR A 172 -11.89 15.91 17.42
N PRO A 173 -12.90 14.99 17.35
CA PRO A 173 -14.13 15.22 16.59
C PRO A 173 -15.01 16.35 17.14
N ASP A 174 -14.89 16.66 18.44
CA ASP A 174 -15.64 17.76 19.04
C ASP A 174 -15.02 19.14 18.74
N LEU A 175 -13.76 19.15 18.29
CA LEU A 175 -12.98 20.36 17.98
C LEU A 175 -12.90 20.62 16.46
N LEU A 176 -12.95 19.58 15.63
CA LEU A 176 -12.83 19.69 14.19
C LEU A 176 -14.03 19.00 13.50
N PRO A 177 -14.99 19.78 12.96
CA PRO A 177 -16.27 19.28 12.46
C PRO A 177 -16.14 18.17 11.41
N VAL A 178 -15.18 18.27 10.47
CA VAL A 178 -14.96 17.26 9.43
C VAL A 178 -14.65 15.87 10.00
N LEU A 179 -14.01 15.77 11.15
CA LEU A 179 -13.78 14.48 11.82
C LEU A 179 -15.08 13.90 12.35
N LYS A 180 -15.94 14.76 12.91
CA LYS A 180 -17.25 14.33 13.42
C LYS A 180 -18.19 13.90 12.32
N GLU A 181 -18.22 14.61 11.20
CA GLU A 181 -19.02 14.32 10.02
C GLU A 181 -18.64 12.96 9.42
N ASN A 182 -17.35 12.63 9.43
CA ASN A 182 -16.83 11.34 8.94
C ASN A 182 -16.78 10.24 10.04
N GLY A 183 -17.18 10.52 11.27
CA GLY A 183 -17.18 9.55 12.35
C GLY A 183 -15.79 9.03 12.77
N VAL A 184 -14.74 9.81 12.54
CA VAL A 184 -13.34 9.44 12.79
C VAL A 184 -12.68 10.39 13.80
N VAL A 185 -11.51 9.99 14.32
CA VAL A 185 -10.62 10.84 15.10
C VAL A 185 -9.47 11.36 14.24
N ASP A 186 -8.70 12.34 14.72
CA ASP A 186 -7.54 12.83 13.97
C ASP A 186 -6.45 11.76 13.80
N ALA A 187 -6.14 11.44 12.56
CA ALA A 187 -5.18 10.41 12.19
C ALA A 187 -3.75 10.71 12.72
N GLY A 188 -3.30 11.96 12.59
CA GLY A 188 -1.99 12.41 13.07
C GLY A 188 -1.88 12.34 14.59
N GLY A 189 -2.91 12.79 15.30
CA GLY A 189 -2.99 12.70 16.76
C GLY A 189 -3.01 11.26 17.25
N PHE A 190 -3.75 10.39 16.57
CA PHE A 190 -3.77 8.97 16.89
C PHE A 190 -2.40 8.31 16.67
N GLY A 191 -1.72 8.61 15.56
CA GLY A 191 -0.35 8.16 15.33
C GLY A 191 0.64 8.65 16.39
N LEU A 192 0.48 9.89 16.89
CA LEU A 192 1.30 10.43 17.99
C LEU A 192 1.03 9.69 19.31
N ALA A 193 -0.23 9.36 19.61
CA ALA A 193 -0.58 8.60 20.80
C ALA A 193 0.02 7.18 20.75
N ILE A 194 -0.08 6.48 19.61
CA ILE A 194 0.57 5.17 19.39
C ILE A 194 2.08 5.27 19.60
N LEU A 195 2.71 6.30 19.02
CA LEU A 195 4.16 6.52 19.14
C LEU A 195 4.58 6.69 20.61
N ALA A 196 3.86 7.51 21.36
CA ALA A 196 4.14 7.76 22.77
C ALA A 196 3.89 6.53 23.64
N ASP A 197 2.83 5.77 23.35
CA ASP A 197 2.48 4.53 24.05
C ASP A 197 3.56 3.46 23.85
N ALA A 198 3.90 3.16 22.61
CA ALA A 198 4.90 2.15 22.29
C ALA A 198 6.29 2.52 22.84
N PHE A 199 6.66 3.82 22.79
CA PHE A 199 7.88 4.31 23.40
C PHE A 199 7.87 4.10 24.91
N THR A 200 6.77 4.47 25.59
CA THR A 200 6.62 4.36 27.04
C THR A 200 6.58 2.90 27.47
N ALA A 201 5.79 2.05 26.79
CA ALA A 201 5.72 0.62 27.09
C ALA A 201 7.11 -0.05 27.03
N ALA A 202 7.86 0.22 25.96
CA ALA A 202 9.21 -0.32 25.79
C ALA A 202 10.18 0.20 26.85
N LEU A 203 10.12 1.49 27.19
CA LEU A 203 10.98 2.09 28.20
C LEU A 203 10.70 1.51 29.60
N LEU A 204 9.42 1.25 29.91
CA LEU A 204 8.99 0.65 31.19
C LEU A 204 9.14 -0.88 31.25
N GLY A 205 9.53 -1.51 30.14
CA GLY A 205 9.61 -2.97 30.04
C GLY A 205 8.26 -3.67 30.13
N LYS A 206 7.18 -2.98 29.71
CA LYS A 206 5.81 -3.51 29.66
C LYS A 206 5.50 -4.08 28.27
N SER A 207 4.68 -5.11 28.25
CA SER A 207 4.20 -5.72 26.99
C SER A 207 2.83 -5.16 26.61
N GLY A 208 2.68 -4.76 25.33
CA GLY A 208 1.44 -4.29 24.74
C GLY A 208 1.14 -2.81 24.98
N PRO A 209 0.09 -2.30 24.34
CA PRO A 209 -0.33 -0.90 24.50
C PRO A 209 -0.82 -0.64 25.92
N LEU A 210 -0.43 0.55 26.48
CA LEU A 210 -0.79 0.96 27.84
C LEU A 210 -2.16 1.62 27.93
N GLY A 211 -2.64 2.21 26.83
CA GLY A 211 -3.84 3.05 26.86
C GLY A 211 -4.76 2.96 25.64
N ASP A 212 -4.56 2.01 24.72
CA ASP A 212 -5.30 1.94 23.48
C ASP A 212 -6.68 1.29 23.63
N GLU A 213 -7.63 1.99 24.23
CA GLU A 213 -9.04 1.57 24.26
C GLU A 213 -9.76 1.75 22.90
N LEU A 214 -9.18 2.50 21.96
CA LEU A 214 -9.75 2.67 20.60
C LEU A 214 -9.61 1.39 19.77
N ALA A 215 -8.55 0.61 19.94
CA ALA A 215 -8.40 -0.69 19.30
C ALA A 215 -9.46 -1.70 19.77
N LEU A 216 -9.84 -1.66 21.05
CA LEU A 216 -10.86 -2.53 21.63
C LEU A 216 -12.29 -2.19 21.15
N ALA A 217 -12.57 -0.91 20.85
CA ALA A 217 -13.86 -0.47 20.35
C ALA A 217 -14.12 -0.83 18.88
N ARG A 218 -13.08 -1.18 18.13
CA ARG A 218 -13.12 -1.44 16.69
C ARG A 218 -13.33 -2.88 16.28
N ALA A 219 -13.24 -3.83 17.20
CA ALA A 219 -13.58 -5.22 16.92
C ALA A 219 -15.05 -5.42 16.47
N GLY A 220 -15.83 -4.35 16.32
CA GLY A 220 -17.25 -4.37 15.97
C GLY A 220 -17.78 -3.31 15.00
N ALA A 221 -16.97 -2.31 14.60
CA ALA A 221 -17.45 -1.31 13.63
C ALA A 221 -16.28 -0.67 12.88
N ALA A 222 -16.11 -1.04 11.61
CA ALA A 222 -15.35 -0.20 10.70
C ALA A 222 -15.98 1.21 10.69
N PRO A 223 -15.18 2.31 10.79
CA PRO A 223 -15.74 3.62 10.61
C PRO A 223 -16.40 3.66 9.24
N LYS A 224 -17.71 3.89 9.19
CA LYS A 224 -18.40 4.20 7.95
C LYS A 224 -17.88 5.56 7.53
N VAL A 225 -16.81 5.57 6.74
CA VAL A 225 -16.50 6.72 5.90
C VAL A 225 -17.69 6.78 4.95
N ALA A 226 -18.60 7.71 5.17
CA ALA A 226 -19.70 7.93 4.24
C ALA A 226 -19.06 8.43 2.95
N ILE A 227 -18.88 7.52 1.98
CA ILE A 227 -18.46 7.83 0.62
C ILE A 227 -19.71 8.41 -0.07
N GLU A 228 -20.16 9.56 0.39
CA GLU A 228 -21.15 10.35 -0.34
C GLU A 228 -20.39 11.21 -1.36
N GLN A 229 -20.42 10.71 -2.59
CA GLN A 229 -20.16 11.40 -3.86
C GLN A 229 -18.70 11.85 -4.13
N ILE A 230 -18.04 11.00 -4.88
CA ILE A 230 -16.70 11.17 -5.49
C ILE A 230 -16.57 12.40 -6.41
N ASN A 231 -17.60 13.21 -6.60
CA ASN A 231 -17.61 14.30 -7.60
C ASN A 231 -17.22 15.68 -7.05
N ASP A 232 -17.15 15.86 -5.74
CA ASP A 232 -16.72 17.13 -5.16
C ASP A 232 -15.48 16.93 -4.30
N TRP A 233 -14.30 17.19 -4.91
CA TRP A 233 -13.02 17.34 -4.23
C TRP A 233 -13.08 18.57 -3.31
N GLU A 234 -13.58 18.40 -2.10
CA GLU A 234 -13.66 19.47 -1.09
C GLU A 234 -12.42 19.58 -0.20
N GLY A 235 -11.45 18.66 -0.32
CA GLY A 235 -10.28 18.62 0.58
C GLY A 235 -9.28 19.75 0.40
N SER A 236 -9.01 20.17 -0.82
CA SER A 236 -8.15 21.31 -1.16
C SER A 236 -8.44 21.80 -2.57
N LYS A 237 -8.38 23.11 -2.80
CA LYS A 237 -8.42 23.70 -4.16
C LYS A 237 -7.11 23.51 -4.94
N TYR A 238 -6.10 22.91 -4.33
CA TYR A 238 -4.81 22.59 -4.91
C TYR A 238 -4.66 21.10 -5.16
N THR A 239 -4.16 20.76 -6.35
CA THR A 239 -4.10 19.37 -6.84
C THR A 239 -2.81 18.66 -6.44
N TYR A 240 -1.70 19.40 -6.33
CA TYR A 240 -0.39 18.79 -6.15
C TYR A 240 0.20 19.08 -4.76
N CYS A 241 0.57 18.02 -4.07
CA CYS A 241 1.47 18.08 -2.93
C CYS A 241 2.91 18.16 -3.45
N ASN A 242 3.65 19.18 -3.04
CA ASN A 242 5.04 19.39 -3.41
C ASN A 242 5.91 19.27 -2.18
N GLU A 243 6.90 18.39 -2.21
CA GLU A 243 7.85 18.17 -1.13
C GLU A 243 9.26 18.09 -1.68
N PHE A 244 10.21 18.73 -1.01
CA PHE A 244 11.62 18.64 -1.37
C PHE A 244 12.53 19.15 -0.25
N LEU A 245 13.79 18.79 -0.35
CA LEU A 245 14.87 19.33 0.48
C LEU A 245 15.56 20.48 -0.25
N VAL A 246 15.95 21.49 0.52
CA VAL A 246 16.74 22.64 0.02
C VAL A 246 18.03 22.72 0.81
N ASP A 247 19.15 22.75 0.11
CA ASP A 247 20.47 23.05 0.66
C ASP A 247 20.83 24.48 0.28
N SER A 248 20.83 25.41 1.27
CA SER A 248 21.00 26.83 1.04
C SER A 248 21.56 27.56 2.25
N ASP A 249 22.61 28.33 2.02
CA ASP A 249 23.17 29.26 3.01
C ASP A 249 22.49 30.63 3.00
N VAL A 250 21.70 30.92 1.96
CA VAL A 250 21.08 32.25 1.74
C VAL A 250 19.59 32.27 2.01
N LEU A 251 18.89 31.13 1.94
CA LEU A 251 17.45 31.04 2.11
C LEU A 251 17.01 31.66 3.44
N ASP A 252 16.05 32.57 3.37
CA ASP A 252 15.34 33.08 4.54
C ASP A 252 14.01 32.32 4.70
N LYS A 253 13.76 31.79 5.89
CA LYS A 253 12.62 30.93 6.16
C LYS A 253 11.30 31.70 6.10
N ASP A 254 11.27 32.91 6.64
CA ASP A 254 10.05 33.72 6.71
C ASP A 254 9.67 34.23 5.31
N GLU A 255 10.65 34.68 4.52
CA GLU A 255 10.44 35.04 3.11
C GLU A 255 9.97 33.83 2.28
N ALA A 256 10.52 32.64 2.53
CA ALA A 256 10.09 31.41 1.85
C ALA A 256 8.63 31.05 2.20
N LEU A 257 8.25 31.14 3.48
CA LEU A 257 6.87 30.91 3.92
C LEU A 257 5.90 31.95 3.35
N ASP A 258 6.30 33.22 3.26
CA ASP A 258 5.50 34.26 2.63
C ASP A 258 5.29 34.01 1.15
N PHE A 259 6.33 33.58 0.43
CA PHE A 259 6.20 33.16 -0.96
C PHE A 259 5.26 31.96 -1.12
N LEU A 260 5.47 30.89 -0.33
CA LEU A 260 4.68 29.66 -0.39
C LEU A 260 3.18 29.94 -0.14
N SER A 261 2.86 30.86 0.77
CA SER A 261 1.47 31.25 1.05
C SER A 261 0.76 31.91 -0.11
N THR A 262 1.52 32.45 -1.09
CA THR A 262 0.96 32.99 -2.35
C THR A 262 0.77 31.92 -3.41
N MET A 263 1.46 30.78 -3.27
CA MET A 263 1.44 29.68 -4.24
C MET A 263 0.41 28.59 -3.89
N GLY A 264 0.05 28.50 -2.60
CA GLY A 264 -0.81 27.40 -2.18
C GLY A 264 -1.30 27.47 -0.74
N ASP A 265 -1.57 26.29 -0.18
CA ASP A 265 -1.90 26.10 1.23
C ASP A 265 -1.04 24.98 1.84
N CYS A 266 -1.24 24.71 3.14
CA CYS A 266 -0.46 23.72 3.90
C CYS A 266 1.06 23.98 3.81
N GLU A 267 1.43 25.24 3.66
CA GLU A 267 2.81 25.65 3.51
C GLU A 267 3.67 25.40 4.77
N LEU A 268 4.75 24.65 4.60
CA LEU A 268 5.75 24.38 5.62
C LEU A 268 7.16 24.62 5.04
N CYS A 269 7.99 25.31 5.80
CA CYS A 269 9.41 25.42 5.55
C CYS A 269 10.11 25.23 6.91
N VAL A 270 10.71 24.06 7.13
CA VAL A 270 11.31 23.70 8.41
C VAL A 270 12.78 23.33 8.25
N GLY A 271 13.54 23.41 9.33
CA GLY A 271 14.98 23.20 9.30
C GLY A 271 15.74 24.49 9.59
N GLU A 272 17.05 24.42 9.42
CA GLU A 272 18.01 25.54 9.62
C GLU A 272 19.10 25.45 8.56
N LYS A 273 19.74 26.59 8.28
CA LYS A 273 20.86 26.67 7.34
C LYS A 273 21.94 25.62 7.65
N PRO A 274 22.41 24.91 6.65
CA PRO A 274 22.06 25.06 5.25
C PRO A 274 20.88 24.18 4.79
N LYS A 275 20.22 23.39 5.63
CA LYS A 275 19.26 22.34 5.24
C LYS A 275 17.84 22.66 5.68
N PHE A 276 16.95 22.70 4.66
CA PHE A 276 15.53 22.94 4.86
C PHE A 276 14.71 21.82 4.21
N LYS A 277 13.54 21.52 4.80
CA LYS A 277 12.48 20.74 4.21
C LYS A 277 11.33 21.66 3.86
N VAL A 278 10.84 21.57 2.64
CA VAL A 278 9.71 22.35 2.13
C VAL A 278 8.56 21.42 1.82
N HIS A 279 7.34 21.85 2.16
CA HIS A 279 6.08 21.21 1.80
C HIS A 279 5.05 22.28 1.47
N VAL A 280 4.28 22.11 0.39
CA VAL A 280 3.17 22.99 0.01
C VAL A 280 2.22 22.29 -0.97
N HIS A 281 0.92 22.52 -0.80
CA HIS A 281 -0.08 22.15 -1.80
C HIS A 281 -0.24 23.30 -2.82
N SER A 282 0.00 23.02 -4.10
CA SER A 282 -0.03 24.06 -5.14
C SER A 282 -0.45 23.50 -6.49
N ASN A 283 -1.07 24.34 -7.33
CA ASN A 283 -1.36 24.01 -8.73
C ASN A 283 -0.24 24.43 -9.71
N THR A 284 0.83 25.03 -9.19
CA THR A 284 1.98 25.52 -9.98
C THR A 284 3.32 25.02 -9.41
N PRO A 285 3.57 23.68 -9.45
CA PRO A 285 4.82 23.09 -8.95
C PRO A 285 6.07 23.71 -9.56
N ASP A 286 6.01 24.06 -10.84
CA ASP A 286 7.09 24.70 -11.59
C ASP A 286 7.56 26.01 -10.93
N LYS A 287 6.61 26.87 -10.50
CA LYS A 287 6.93 28.14 -9.86
C LYS A 287 7.48 27.96 -8.46
N VAL A 288 6.94 26.97 -7.74
CA VAL A 288 7.45 26.61 -6.41
C VAL A 288 8.90 26.17 -6.52
N LEU A 289 9.21 25.20 -7.37
CA LEU A 289 10.57 24.71 -7.56
C LEU A 289 11.53 25.79 -8.04
N HIS A 290 11.08 26.63 -9.00
CA HIS A 290 11.91 27.72 -9.54
C HIS A 290 12.37 28.69 -8.46
N TYR A 291 11.49 29.10 -7.55
CA TYR A 291 11.84 30.00 -6.44
C TYR A 291 12.98 29.46 -5.58
N PHE A 292 12.95 28.16 -5.27
CA PHE A 292 13.97 27.54 -4.43
C PHE A 292 15.27 27.22 -5.18
N LEU A 293 15.17 26.89 -6.47
CA LEU A 293 16.35 26.70 -7.34
C LEU A 293 17.19 27.96 -7.48
N GLU A 294 16.59 29.14 -7.45
CA GLU A 294 17.34 30.41 -7.46
C GLU A 294 18.07 30.70 -6.13
N ARG A 295 17.73 29.98 -5.04
CA ARG A 295 18.24 30.24 -3.68
C ARG A 295 19.08 29.10 -3.12
N GLY A 296 19.14 27.97 -3.79
CA GLY A 296 19.90 26.80 -3.29
C GLY A 296 19.80 25.62 -4.23
N GLN A 297 20.30 24.49 -3.76
CA GLN A 297 20.18 23.20 -4.43
C GLN A 297 18.98 22.45 -3.86
N ILE A 298 18.17 21.87 -4.73
CA ILE A 298 17.02 21.04 -4.31
C ILE A 298 17.33 19.55 -4.54
N SER A 299 16.81 18.72 -3.64
CA SER A 299 16.94 17.27 -3.71
C SER A 299 15.71 16.60 -3.09
N GLU A 300 15.56 15.28 -3.24
CA GLU A 300 14.43 14.53 -2.70
C GLU A 300 13.09 15.18 -3.11
N VAL A 301 12.92 15.43 -4.41
CA VAL A 301 11.74 16.10 -4.94
C VAL A 301 10.63 15.08 -5.15
N PHE A 302 9.50 15.30 -4.48
CA PHE A 302 8.28 14.51 -4.63
C PHE A 302 7.13 15.46 -5.01
N ILE A 303 6.43 15.13 -6.08
CA ILE A 303 5.22 15.84 -6.51
C ILE A 303 4.12 14.81 -6.71
N HIS A 304 3.13 14.84 -5.84
CA HIS A 304 2.00 13.90 -5.87
C HIS A 304 0.72 14.60 -6.30
N ASN A 305 -0.06 13.92 -7.14
CA ASN A 305 -1.42 14.35 -7.44
C ASN A 305 -2.36 13.78 -6.37
N MET A 306 -2.69 14.61 -5.39
CA MET A 306 -3.53 14.23 -4.24
C MET A 306 -4.95 13.78 -4.66
N LYS A 307 -5.47 14.33 -5.75
CA LYS A 307 -6.78 13.92 -6.27
C LYS A 307 -6.77 12.49 -6.77
N LEU A 308 -5.71 12.08 -7.50
CA LEU A 308 -5.56 10.68 -7.94
C LEU A 308 -5.37 9.75 -6.74
N GLN A 309 -4.54 10.12 -5.77
CA GLN A 309 -4.35 9.33 -4.55
C GLN A 309 -5.65 9.13 -3.77
N SER A 310 -6.48 10.18 -3.69
CA SER A 310 -7.78 10.10 -3.04
C SER A 310 -8.77 9.18 -3.78
N VAL A 311 -8.75 9.19 -5.12
CA VAL A 311 -9.56 8.27 -5.94
C VAL A 311 -9.11 6.83 -5.73
N GLU A 312 -7.82 6.54 -5.86
CA GLU A 312 -7.25 5.21 -5.64
C GLU A 312 -7.57 4.66 -4.23
N ARG A 313 -7.46 5.53 -3.21
CA ARG A 313 -7.85 5.17 -1.85
C ARG A 313 -9.33 4.80 -1.72
N ASN A 314 -10.21 5.63 -2.29
CA ASN A 314 -11.65 5.40 -2.22
C ASN A 314 -12.05 4.12 -2.97
N GLU A 315 -11.43 3.83 -4.10
CA GLU A 315 -11.61 2.58 -4.84
C GLU A 315 -11.16 1.38 -4.00
N LYS A 316 -10.01 1.49 -3.33
CA LYS A 316 -9.50 0.44 -2.42
C LYS A 316 -10.45 0.21 -1.23
N LEU A 317 -10.90 1.26 -0.57
CA LEU A 317 -11.86 1.16 0.54
C LEU A 317 -13.20 0.57 0.09
N ALA A 318 -13.70 0.99 -1.08
CA ALA A 318 -14.93 0.45 -1.64
C ALA A 318 -14.81 -1.03 -2.04
N ALA A 319 -13.64 -1.47 -2.45
CA ALA A 319 -13.36 -2.88 -2.70
C ALA A 319 -13.31 -3.68 -1.38
N GLU A 320 -12.68 -3.13 -0.34
CA GLU A 320 -12.65 -3.74 1.01
C GLU A 320 -14.06 -3.86 1.63
N GLU A 321 -14.93 -2.85 1.45
CA GLU A 321 -16.32 -2.86 1.95
C GLU A 321 -17.25 -3.83 1.19
N ARG A 322 -16.96 -4.11 -0.09
CA ARG A 322 -17.75 -5.04 -0.91
C ARG A 322 -17.41 -6.51 -0.67
N SER A 323 -16.28 -6.82 -0.08
CA SER A 323 -15.93 -8.18 0.24
C SER A 323 -16.67 -8.63 1.50
N GLU A 324 -17.83 -9.26 1.34
CA GLU A 324 -18.40 -10.10 2.40
C GLU A 324 -17.34 -11.11 2.82
N HIS A 325 -17.22 -11.34 4.14
CA HIS A 325 -16.30 -12.36 4.65
C HIS A 325 -16.73 -13.73 4.12
N LYS A 326 -15.81 -14.44 3.47
CA LYS A 326 -16.07 -15.73 2.83
C LYS A 326 -15.30 -16.86 3.53
N PRO A 327 -15.81 -18.09 3.51
CA PRO A 327 -15.02 -19.24 3.95
C PRO A 327 -13.79 -19.49 3.07
N LEU A 328 -13.94 -19.26 1.75
CA LEU A 328 -12.90 -19.48 0.75
C LEU A 328 -12.88 -18.33 -0.25
N GLY A 329 -11.68 -17.80 -0.53
CA GLY A 329 -11.48 -16.77 -1.53
C GLY A 329 -10.44 -17.14 -2.57
N PHE A 330 -10.40 -16.39 -3.68
CA PHE A 330 -9.56 -16.72 -4.83
C PHE A 330 -8.74 -15.53 -5.31
N VAL A 331 -7.47 -15.78 -5.59
CA VAL A 331 -6.56 -14.87 -6.29
C VAL A 331 -6.16 -15.51 -7.60
N ALA A 332 -6.32 -14.81 -8.72
CA ALA A 332 -5.88 -15.32 -10.03
C ALA A 332 -4.93 -14.34 -10.72
N VAL A 333 -4.06 -14.85 -11.58
CA VAL A 333 -3.20 -14.02 -12.43
C VAL A 333 -3.76 -14.04 -13.85
N ALA A 334 -3.91 -12.85 -14.46
CA ALA A 334 -4.32 -12.74 -15.86
C ALA A 334 -3.72 -11.51 -16.54
N ALA A 335 -3.52 -11.63 -17.85
CA ALA A 335 -3.21 -10.51 -18.74
C ALA A 335 -4.44 -10.25 -19.63
N GLY A 336 -4.87 -9.00 -19.68
CA GLY A 336 -6.07 -8.59 -20.44
C GLY A 336 -7.27 -8.33 -19.54
N SER A 337 -7.95 -7.24 -19.83
CA SER A 337 -9.09 -6.77 -19.03
C SER A 337 -10.34 -7.67 -19.22
N GLY A 338 -10.46 -8.32 -20.36
CA GLY A 338 -11.54 -9.28 -20.62
C GLY A 338 -11.39 -10.57 -19.81
N MET A 339 -10.18 -11.16 -19.80
CA MET A 339 -9.89 -12.32 -18.94
C MET A 339 -10.11 -12.03 -17.47
N ALA A 340 -9.70 -10.85 -17.00
CA ALA A 340 -9.94 -10.43 -15.62
C ALA A 340 -11.43 -10.40 -15.28
N LYS A 341 -12.26 -9.79 -16.13
CA LYS A 341 -13.72 -9.73 -15.94
C LYS A 341 -14.36 -11.12 -15.91
N ILE A 342 -13.91 -12.05 -16.76
CA ILE A 342 -14.43 -13.42 -16.76
C ILE A 342 -14.08 -14.10 -15.42
N LEU A 343 -12.82 -14.03 -14.97
CA LEU A 343 -12.39 -14.59 -13.70
C LEU A 343 -13.17 -13.99 -12.51
N GLU A 344 -13.38 -12.67 -12.49
CA GLU A 344 -14.19 -12.00 -11.48
C GLU A 344 -15.65 -12.50 -11.50
N SER A 345 -16.24 -12.72 -12.69
CA SER A 345 -17.59 -13.27 -12.83
C SER A 345 -17.70 -14.71 -12.34
N LEU A 346 -16.59 -15.47 -12.35
CA LEU A 346 -16.51 -16.83 -11.82
C LEU A 346 -16.17 -16.87 -10.31
N GLY A 347 -16.12 -15.70 -9.64
CA GLY A 347 -15.96 -15.62 -8.19
C GLY A 347 -14.54 -15.35 -7.72
N VAL A 348 -13.59 -15.01 -8.61
CA VAL A 348 -12.26 -14.57 -8.20
C VAL A 348 -12.35 -13.20 -7.51
N ASP A 349 -11.81 -13.09 -6.32
CA ASP A 349 -11.86 -11.87 -5.50
C ASP A 349 -10.84 -10.82 -5.92
N VAL A 350 -9.64 -11.28 -6.32
CA VAL A 350 -8.55 -10.40 -6.75
C VAL A 350 -7.85 -10.95 -7.97
N VAL A 351 -7.85 -10.19 -9.08
CA VAL A 351 -7.04 -10.51 -10.25
C VAL A 351 -5.76 -9.68 -10.24
N VAL A 352 -4.63 -10.36 -10.25
CA VAL A 352 -3.30 -9.75 -10.36
C VAL A 352 -2.92 -9.64 -11.83
N SER A 353 -2.65 -8.42 -12.30
CA SER A 353 -2.19 -8.22 -13.67
C SER A 353 -0.80 -8.84 -13.86
N GLY A 354 -0.69 -9.76 -14.82
CA GLY A 354 0.55 -10.46 -15.12
C GLY A 354 0.36 -11.54 -16.17
N GLY A 355 1.46 -12.07 -16.65
CA GLY A 355 1.44 -13.11 -17.69
C GLY A 355 2.82 -13.27 -18.35
N GLN A 356 2.85 -13.63 -19.62
CA GLN A 356 4.08 -14.02 -20.34
C GLN A 356 5.21 -12.97 -20.35
N THR A 357 4.90 -11.68 -20.27
CA THR A 357 5.91 -10.59 -20.33
C THR A 357 6.19 -9.92 -19.01
N MET A 358 5.28 -10.01 -18.04
CA MET A 358 5.42 -9.42 -16.72
C MET A 358 4.89 -10.38 -15.66
N ASN A 359 5.78 -11.18 -15.08
CA ASN A 359 5.42 -12.06 -13.98
C ASN A 359 5.28 -11.25 -12.68
N PRO A 360 4.15 -11.37 -11.96
CA PRO A 360 4.01 -10.77 -10.65
C PRO A 360 5.05 -11.34 -9.68
N SER A 361 5.55 -10.50 -8.79
CA SER A 361 6.47 -10.93 -7.75
C SER A 361 5.72 -11.70 -6.65
N THR A 362 6.48 -12.46 -5.83
CA THR A 362 5.93 -13.08 -4.61
C THR A 362 5.22 -12.05 -3.72
N LYS A 363 5.73 -10.82 -3.68
CA LYS A 363 5.11 -9.74 -2.91
C LYS A 363 3.77 -9.31 -3.50
N ASP A 364 3.67 -9.15 -4.82
CA ASP A 364 2.41 -8.74 -5.47
C ASP A 364 1.30 -9.77 -5.23
N LEU A 365 1.66 -11.07 -5.23
CA LEU A 365 0.73 -12.16 -4.93
C LEU A 365 0.36 -12.21 -3.45
N LEU A 366 1.31 -11.98 -2.54
CA LEU A 366 1.04 -11.91 -1.11
C LEU A 366 0.13 -10.72 -0.78
N ASP A 367 0.43 -9.54 -1.32
CA ASP A 367 -0.40 -8.33 -1.17
C ASP A 367 -1.82 -8.56 -1.74
N ALA A 368 -1.97 -9.42 -2.77
CA ALA A 368 -3.27 -9.81 -3.30
C ALA A 368 -4.03 -10.75 -2.35
N VAL A 369 -3.36 -11.74 -1.78
CA VAL A 369 -3.94 -12.65 -0.78
C VAL A 369 -4.43 -11.88 0.45
N GLU A 370 -3.65 -10.92 0.94
CA GLU A 370 -4.01 -10.07 2.09
C GLU A 370 -5.25 -9.18 1.84
N ARG A 371 -5.57 -8.90 0.57
CA ARG A 371 -6.78 -8.14 0.20
C ARG A 371 -8.05 -8.98 0.16
N VAL A 372 -7.92 -10.30 0.14
CA VAL A 372 -9.08 -11.21 0.14
C VAL A 372 -9.59 -11.37 1.56
N ASN A 373 -10.86 -11.04 1.80
CA ASN A 373 -11.51 -11.18 3.11
C ASN A 373 -12.10 -12.60 3.26
N ALA A 374 -11.23 -13.60 3.48
CA ALA A 374 -11.63 -14.99 3.59
C ALA A 374 -10.86 -15.74 4.69
N ASP A 375 -11.45 -16.86 5.19
CA ASP A 375 -10.80 -17.76 6.15
C ASP A 375 -9.65 -18.56 5.51
N ALA A 376 -9.72 -18.80 4.20
CA ALA A 376 -8.69 -19.45 3.40
C ALA A 376 -8.66 -18.87 1.97
N VAL A 377 -7.50 -18.92 1.31
CA VAL A 377 -7.33 -18.36 -0.04
C VAL A 377 -6.65 -19.37 -0.96
N ILE A 378 -7.12 -19.47 -2.21
CA ILE A 378 -6.49 -20.26 -3.27
C ILE A 378 -5.93 -19.30 -4.33
N ILE A 379 -4.67 -19.52 -4.73
CA ILE A 379 -4.01 -18.80 -5.82
C ILE A 379 -4.04 -19.64 -7.09
N LEU A 380 -4.50 -19.04 -8.19
CA LEU A 380 -4.53 -19.58 -9.55
C LEU A 380 -3.48 -18.83 -10.40
N PRO A 381 -2.25 -19.38 -10.56
CA PRO A 381 -1.15 -18.67 -11.23
C PRO A 381 -1.35 -18.46 -12.73
N ASN A 382 -2.05 -19.36 -13.40
CA ASN A 382 -2.36 -19.34 -14.84
C ASN A 382 -1.15 -19.23 -15.77
N ASN A 383 0.03 -19.51 -15.24
CA ASN A 383 1.28 -19.54 -15.98
C ASN A 383 2.32 -20.36 -15.21
N SER A 384 3.00 -21.28 -15.89
CA SER A 384 4.03 -22.15 -15.28
C SER A 384 5.17 -21.38 -14.62
N ASN A 385 5.52 -20.20 -15.14
CA ASN A 385 6.59 -19.34 -14.59
C ASN A 385 6.22 -18.67 -13.27
N ILE A 386 4.92 -18.59 -12.96
CA ILE A 386 4.39 -17.91 -11.78
C ILE A 386 4.15 -18.89 -10.61
N ILE A 387 4.03 -20.19 -10.87
CA ILE A 387 3.72 -21.20 -9.85
C ILE A 387 4.68 -21.13 -8.65
N MET A 388 5.98 -20.99 -8.88
CA MET A 388 6.95 -20.91 -7.78
C MET A 388 6.78 -19.64 -6.93
N ALA A 389 6.47 -18.51 -7.56
CA ALA A 389 6.20 -17.27 -6.85
C ALA A 389 4.90 -17.35 -6.03
N ALA A 390 3.86 -17.99 -6.58
CA ALA A 390 2.59 -18.26 -5.90
C ALA A 390 2.78 -19.19 -4.69
N GLN A 391 3.54 -20.28 -4.84
CA GLN A 391 3.87 -21.18 -3.72
C GLN A 391 4.65 -20.46 -2.61
N SER A 392 5.57 -19.56 -2.98
CA SER A 392 6.31 -18.76 -2.02
C SER A 392 5.40 -17.76 -1.30
N ALA A 393 4.45 -17.14 -2.00
CA ALA A 393 3.46 -16.24 -1.41
C ALA A 393 2.54 -16.99 -0.44
N ALA A 394 2.02 -18.17 -0.84
CA ALA A 394 1.20 -19.01 0.02
C ALA A 394 1.92 -19.43 1.31
N GLY A 395 3.22 -19.76 1.21
CA GLY A 395 4.04 -20.12 2.39
C GLY A 395 4.37 -18.96 3.33
N LEU A 396 4.21 -17.71 2.89
CA LEU A 396 4.45 -16.48 3.67
C LEU A 396 3.16 -15.85 4.19
N SER A 397 2.00 -16.29 3.70
CA SER A 397 0.70 -15.74 4.08
C SER A 397 0.35 -16.03 5.53
N GLU A 398 -0.25 -15.06 6.21
CA GLU A 398 -0.82 -15.22 7.56
C GLU A 398 -2.18 -15.94 7.53
N VAL A 399 -2.87 -15.92 6.39
CA VAL A 399 -4.12 -16.65 6.16
C VAL A 399 -3.78 -18.02 5.56
N PRO A 400 -4.49 -19.11 5.92
CA PRO A 400 -4.37 -20.40 5.24
C PRO A 400 -4.46 -20.22 3.73
N CYS A 401 -3.38 -20.54 3.01
CA CYS A 401 -3.28 -20.26 1.58
C CYS A 401 -2.68 -21.44 0.83
N ALA A 402 -3.26 -21.77 -0.32
CA ALA A 402 -2.79 -22.85 -1.17
C ALA A 402 -2.74 -22.41 -2.64
N VAL A 403 -2.07 -23.22 -3.48
CA VAL A 403 -1.92 -22.97 -4.91
C VAL A 403 -2.54 -24.13 -5.68
N VAL A 404 -3.46 -23.86 -6.57
CA VAL A 404 -3.92 -24.77 -7.62
C VAL A 404 -3.08 -24.46 -8.86
N PRO A 405 -2.22 -25.40 -9.34
CA PRO A 405 -1.12 -25.08 -10.26
C PRO A 405 -1.56 -24.95 -11.73
N THR A 406 -2.54 -24.08 -11.98
CA THR A 406 -3.02 -23.76 -13.33
C THR A 406 -1.92 -23.12 -14.17
N LYS A 407 -1.83 -23.49 -15.46
CA LYS A 407 -0.81 -23.01 -16.40
C LYS A 407 -1.37 -22.06 -17.46
N SER A 408 -2.69 -21.95 -17.52
CA SER A 408 -3.43 -21.08 -18.44
C SER A 408 -4.70 -20.55 -17.76
N VAL A 409 -5.26 -19.46 -18.28
CA VAL A 409 -6.52 -18.90 -17.77
C VAL A 409 -7.70 -19.84 -17.99
N PRO A 410 -7.84 -20.54 -19.16
CA PRO A 410 -8.87 -21.55 -19.32
C PRO A 410 -8.83 -22.66 -18.25
N GLN A 411 -7.64 -23.17 -17.87
CA GLN A 411 -7.54 -24.14 -16.76
C GLN A 411 -8.08 -23.61 -15.44
N ALA A 412 -7.97 -22.28 -15.20
CA ALA A 412 -8.57 -21.68 -14.03
C ALA A 412 -10.09 -21.65 -14.09
N PHE A 413 -10.69 -21.55 -15.28
CA PHE A 413 -12.14 -21.63 -15.43
C PHE A 413 -12.64 -23.01 -14.98
N SER A 414 -12.09 -24.09 -15.53
CA SER A 414 -12.45 -25.46 -15.15
C SER A 414 -12.21 -25.72 -13.66
N ALA A 415 -11.09 -25.21 -13.11
CA ALA A 415 -10.80 -25.32 -11.69
C ALA A 415 -11.86 -24.62 -10.82
N LEU A 416 -12.26 -23.37 -11.17
CA LEU A 416 -13.22 -22.58 -10.41
C LEU A 416 -14.62 -23.20 -10.38
N PHE A 417 -15.07 -23.86 -11.45
CA PHE A 417 -16.35 -24.59 -11.46
C PHE A 417 -16.42 -25.76 -10.47
N SER A 418 -15.26 -26.27 -10.04
CA SER A 418 -15.17 -27.39 -9.09
C SER A 418 -14.91 -26.95 -7.65
N ALA A 419 -14.87 -25.65 -7.39
CA ALA A 419 -14.67 -25.10 -6.06
C ALA A 419 -15.92 -25.29 -5.20
N ASP A 420 -15.74 -25.68 -3.92
CA ASP A 420 -16.79 -25.85 -2.92
C ASP A 420 -16.42 -25.08 -1.65
N GLU A 421 -17.15 -23.99 -1.37
CA GLU A 421 -16.92 -23.15 -0.19
C GLU A 421 -17.14 -23.89 1.14
N THR A 422 -17.80 -25.06 1.11
CA THR A 422 -18.05 -25.88 2.30
C THR A 422 -17.01 -26.96 2.56
N ALA A 423 -16.13 -27.22 1.57
CA ALA A 423 -15.05 -28.20 1.67
C ALA A 423 -13.80 -27.58 2.31
N SER A 424 -12.90 -28.40 2.81
CA SER A 424 -11.59 -27.95 3.32
C SER A 424 -10.71 -27.38 2.21
N LEU A 425 -9.69 -26.60 2.59
CA LEU A 425 -8.72 -26.04 1.64
C LEU A 425 -8.02 -27.14 0.83
N GLU A 426 -7.62 -28.24 1.50
CA GLU A 426 -6.95 -29.38 0.88
C GLU A 426 -7.86 -30.11 -0.13
N GLU A 427 -9.12 -30.33 0.23
CA GLU A 427 -10.11 -30.96 -0.66
C GLU A 427 -10.39 -30.08 -1.88
N ASN A 428 -10.48 -28.76 -1.70
CA ASN A 428 -10.61 -27.84 -2.82
C ASN A 428 -9.41 -27.88 -3.77
N VAL A 429 -8.18 -27.89 -3.24
CA VAL A 429 -6.96 -28.01 -4.07
C VAL A 429 -6.96 -29.31 -4.88
N GLU A 430 -7.36 -30.43 -4.29
CA GLU A 430 -7.43 -31.73 -4.96
C GLU A 430 -8.51 -31.73 -6.06
N ASN A 431 -9.73 -31.29 -5.73
CA ASN A 431 -10.86 -31.25 -6.64
C ASN A 431 -10.60 -30.30 -7.82
N MET A 432 -10.16 -29.08 -7.52
CA MET A 432 -9.86 -28.07 -8.53
C MET A 432 -8.69 -28.49 -9.44
N THR A 433 -7.66 -29.14 -8.88
CA THR A 433 -6.53 -29.66 -9.68
C THR A 433 -6.97 -30.81 -10.60
N SER A 434 -7.87 -31.66 -10.13
CA SER A 434 -8.40 -32.75 -10.93
C SER A 434 -9.32 -32.25 -12.06
N ALA A 435 -10.05 -31.17 -11.83
CA ALA A 435 -11.03 -30.64 -12.77
C ALA A 435 -10.43 -30.17 -14.10
N PHE A 436 -9.21 -29.65 -14.08
CA PHE A 436 -8.54 -29.20 -15.31
C PHE A 436 -7.51 -30.22 -15.87
N ALA A 437 -7.45 -31.43 -15.31
CA ALA A 437 -6.45 -32.42 -15.71
C ALA A 437 -6.59 -32.82 -17.20
N ASP A 438 -7.81 -32.83 -17.71
CA ASP A 438 -8.14 -33.19 -19.10
C ASP A 438 -8.35 -31.94 -19.99
N THR A 439 -8.31 -30.71 -19.42
CA THR A 439 -8.42 -29.48 -20.20
C THR A 439 -7.17 -29.26 -21.04
N LYS A 440 -7.27 -29.47 -22.34
CA LYS A 440 -6.20 -29.19 -23.31
C LYS A 440 -6.22 -27.69 -23.65
N THR A 441 -5.04 -27.03 -23.70
CA THR A 441 -4.96 -25.60 -23.97
C THR A 441 -4.14 -25.26 -25.21
N GLY A 442 -4.64 -24.31 -25.99
CA GLY A 442 -4.01 -23.79 -27.18
C GLY A 442 -3.76 -22.28 -27.10
N GLU A 443 -2.59 -21.86 -27.57
CA GLU A 443 -2.19 -20.45 -27.65
C GLU A 443 -1.66 -20.16 -29.05
N VAL A 444 -2.11 -19.09 -29.69
CA VAL A 444 -1.62 -18.65 -30.99
C VAL A 444 -0.92 -17.30 -30.86
N THR A 445 0.30 -17.20 -31.41
CA THR A 445 1.10 -15.98 -31.37
C THR A 445 2.00 -15.89 -32.62
N THR A 446 2.77 -14.81 -32.72
CA THR A 446 3.74 -14.60 -33.81
C THR A 446 5.16 -14.87 -33.32
N ALA A 447 5.93 -15.64 -34.07
CA ALA A 447 7.32 -15.92 -33.79
C ALA A 447 8.18 -14.64 -33.88
N ILE A 448 8.90 -14.32 -32.82
CA ILE A 448 9.78 -13.13 -32.76
C ILE A 448 11.24 -13.41 -33.15
N LYS A 449 11.57 -14.67 -33.41
CA LYS A 449 12.91 -15.16 -33.84
C LYS A 449 12.80 -16.49 -34.54
N ASP A 450 13.82 -16.82 -35.33
CA ASP A 450 13.94 -18.14 -35.94
C ASP A 450 14.12 -19.22 -34.86
N SER A 451 13.37 -20.31 -35.00
CA SER A 451 13.38 -21.45 -34.08
C SER A 451 12.96 -22.73 -34.79
N LYS A 452 12.53 -23.74 -34.06
CA LYS A 452 11.98 -24.98 -34.59
C LYS A 452 10.74 -25.41 -33.82
N ASP A 453 9.80 -26.09 -34.50
CA ASP A 453 8.65 -26.73 -33.85
C ASP A 453 9.03 -28.04 -33.13
N ALA A 454 8.05 -28.71 -32.53
CA ALA A 454 8.24 -29.99 -31.83
C ALA A 454 8.74 -31.13 -32.75
N HIS A 455 8.61 -30.98 -34.07
CA HIS A 455 9.01 -31.93 -35.08
C HIS A 455 10.30 -31.57 -35.84
N ASP A 456 11.09 -30.61 -35.31
CA ASP A 456 12.32 -30.08 -35.92
C ASP A 456 12.13 -29.29 -37.23
N ASN A 457 10.90 -28.91 -37.60
CA ASN A 457 10.66 -28.02 -38.73
C ASN A 457 11.09 -26.60 -38.44
N PRO A 458 11.64 -25.85 -39.41
CA PRO A 458 12.09 -24.48 -39.19
C PRO A 458 10.89 -23.55 -39.04
N ILE A 459 11.01 -22.63 -38.06
CA ILE A 459 10.11 -21.50 -37.83
C ILE A 459 10.89 -20.24 -38.12
N HIS A 460 10.33 -19.31 -38.89
CA HIS A 460 10.97 -18.04 -39.19
C HIS A 460 10.33 -16.91 -38.41
N ASN A 461 11.12 -15.85 -38.16
CA ASN A 461 10.59 -14.64 -37.56
C ASN A 461 9.42 -14.09 -38.40
N GLY A 462 8.28 -13.88 -37.73
CA GLY A 462 7.03 -13.41 -38.37
C GLY A 462 6.03 -14.50 -38.71
N ASP A 463 6.40 -15.78 -38.61
CA ASP A 463 5.45 -16.90 -38.78
C ASP A 463 4.43 -16.89 -37.63
N VAL A 464 3.19 -17.25 -37.91
CA VAL A 464 2.18 -17.51 -36.88
C VAL A 464 2.41 -18.93 -36.36
N ILE A 465 2.56 -19.04 -35.04
CA ILE A 465 2.81 -20.31 -34.36
C ILE A 465 1.67 -20.64 -33.40
N GLY A 466 1.35 -21.91 -33.33
CA GLY A 466 0.38 -22.50 -32.44
C GLY A 466 1.06 -23.38 -31.40
N ILE A 467 0.75 -23.14 -30.15
CA ILE A 467 1.29 -23.83 -28.99
C ILE A 467 0.17 -24.64 -28.36
N ALA A 468 0.34 -25.97 -28.26
CA ALA A 468 -0.56 -26.84 -27.52
C ALA A 468 0.17 -27.38 -26.29
N ASP A 469 -0.39 -27.17 -25.10
CA ASP A 469 0.15 -27.60 -23.80
C ASP A 469 1.65 -27.29 -23.61
N GLY A 470 2.09 -26.16 -24.15
CA GLY A 470 3.45 -25.64 -24.01
C GLY A 470 4.44 -26.05 -25.08
N SER A 471 4.00 -26.82 -26.11
CA SER A 471 4.79 -27.23 -27.27
C SER A 471 4.30 -26.54 -28.55
N ILE A 472 5.23 -26.14 -29.45
CA ILE A 472 4.86 -25.57 -30.77
C ILE A 472 4.49 -26.72 -31.68
N GLU A 473 3.20 -26.86 -31.99
CA GLU A 473 2.64 -27.98 -32.76
C GLU A 473 2.14 -27.54 -34.14
N ALA A 474 1.91 -26.26 -34.37
CA ALA A 474 1.45 -25.72 -35.63
C ALA A 474 2.22 -24.47 -36.04
N VAL A 475 2.47 -24.31 -37.34
CA VAL A 475 3.09 -23.14 -37.95
C VAL A 475 2.31 -22.78 -39.21
N GLY A 476 1.97 -21.51 -39.39
CA GLY A 476 1.20 -21.03 -40.52
C GLY A 476 1.39 -19.57 -40.82
N SER A 477 0.58 -19.06 -41.76
CA SER A 477 0.60 -17.68 -42.21
C SER A 477 -0.59 -16.85 -41.71
N SER A 478 -1.63 -17.51 -41.16
CA SER A 478 -2.79 -16.83 -40.56
C SER A 478 -3.13 -17.46 -39.21
N VAL A 479 -3.73 -16.65 -38.33
CA VAL A 479 -4.18 -17.08 -37.00
C VAL A 479 -5.24 -18.16 -37.11
N GLU A 480 -6.20 -17.96 -38.02
CA GLU A 480 -7.34 -18.84 -38.22
C GLU A 480 -6.89 -20.24 -38.69
N ASP A 481 -5.91 -20.35 -39.62
CA ASP A 481 -5.39 -21.64 -40.10
C ASP A 481 -4.59 -22.36 -39.01
N VAL A 482 -3.85 -21.63 -38.20
CA VAL A 482 -3.09 -22.19 -37.08
C VAL A 482 -4.02 -22.68 -35.97
N VAL A 483 -5.11 -21.97 -35.65
CA VAL A 483 -6.14 -22.45 -34.72
C VAL A 483 -6.75 -23.75 -35.20
N MET A 484 -7.17 -23.81 -36.49
CA MET A 484 -7.74 -25.03 -37.08
C MET A 484 -6.78 -26.20 -37.01
N SER A 485 -5.49 -25.98 -37.31
CA SER A 485 -4.46 -27.01 -37.22
C SER A 485 -4.22 -27.51 -35.81
N LEU A 486 -4.27 -26.60 -34.81
CA LEU A 486 -4.17 -26.99 -33.41
C LEU A 486 -5.37 -27.81 -32.95
N LEU A 487 -6.59 -27.44 -33.35
CA LEU A 487 -7.82 -28.17 -33.02
C LEU A 487 -7.77 -29.59 -33.56
N ASP A 488 -7.29 -29.78 -34.83
CA ASP A 488 -7.08 -31.11 -35.37
C ASP A 488 -6.01 -31.90 -34.58
N THR A 489 -4.90 -31.28 -34.17
CA THR A 489 -3.85 -31.91 -33.37
C THR A 489 -4.31 -32.26 -31.93
N MET A 490 -5.19 -31.45 -31.36
CA MET A 490 -5.76 -31.63 -30.01
C MET A 490 -6.95 -32.59 -30.01
N GLU A 491 -7.31 -33.16 -31.16
CA GLU A 491 -8.43 -34.11 -31.31
C GLU A 491 -9.76 -33.47 -30.85
N ALA A 492 -10.01 -32.21 -31.27
CA ALA A 492 -11.19 -31.45 -30.87
C ALA A 492 -12.52 -32.08 -31.37
N GLU A 493 -12.49 -33.02 -32.28
CA GLU A 493 -13.66 -33.80 -32.72
C GLU A 493 -14.22 -34.75 -31.63
N ASP A 494 -13.39 -35.08 -30.63
CA ASP A 494 -13.77 -35.94 -29.50
C ASP A 494 -14.14 -35.12 -28.23
N ALA A 495 -14.17 -33.79 -28.33
CA ALA A 495 -14.44 -32.87 -27.23
C ALA A 495 -15.88 -32.34 -27.28
N ASP A 496 -16.40 -31.96 -26.10
CA ASP A 496 -17.74 -31.40 -25.95
C ASP A 496 -17.75 -29.87 -26.10
N THR A 497 -16.70 -29.17 -25.56
CA THR A 497 -16.69 -27.70 -25.50
C THR A 497 -15.36 -27.11 -25.96
N LEU A 498 -15.45 -25.92 -26.56
CA LEU A 498 -14.32 -25.07 -26.92
C LEU A 498 -14.54 -23.66 -26.43
N THR A 499 -13.68 -23.18 -25.54
CA THR A 499 -13.65 -21.77 -25.12
C THR A 499 -12.59 -21.01 -25.91
N LEU A 500 -13.00 -19.97 -26.65
CA LEU A 500 -12.12 -19.06 -27.39
C LEU A 500 -11.97 -17.72 -26.69
N LEU A 501 -10.74 -17.25 -26.50
CA LEU A 501 -10.42 -15.96 -25.89
C LEU A 501 -9.63 -15.11 -26.88
N ALA A 502 -10.28 -14.08 -27.45
CA ALA A 502 -9.67 -13.19 -28.42
C ALA A 502 -8.83 -12.09 -27.74
N GLY A 503 -7.61 -11.86 -28.22
CA GLY A 503 -6.69 -10.82 -27.79
C GLY A 503 -7.08 -9.42 -28.27
N GLU A 504 -6.34 -8.41 -27.79
CA GLU A 504 -6.60 -7.00 -28.10
C GLU A 504 -6.51 -6.67 -29.62
N ASP A 505 -5.61 -7.34 -30.34
CA ASP A 505 -5.37 -7.13 -31.78
C ASP A 505 -6.25 -7.99 -32.70
N PHE A 506 -7.15 -8.83 -32.17
CA PHE A 506 -8.04 -9.71 -32.94
C PHE A 506 -9.47 -9.14 -32.88
N SER A 507 -10.02 -8.72 -34.04
CA SER A 507 -11.31 -8.01 -34.07
C SER A 507 -12.51 -8.93 -33.79
N ASP A 508 -13.67 -8.33 -33.44
CA ASP A 508 -14.90 -9.09 -33.20
C ASP A 508 -15.36 -9.81 -34.48
N GLU A 509 -15.23 -9.16 -35.66
CA GLU A 509 -15.56 -9.76 -36.94
C GLU A 509 -14.67 -10.97 -37.26
N GLN A 510 -13.39 -10.92 -36.87
CA GLN A 510 -12.48 -12.08 -37.03
C GLN A 510 -12.83 -13.21 -36.06
N LEU A 511 -13.20 -12.89 -34.84
CA LEU A 511 -13.61 -13.87 -33.84
C LEU A 511 -14.88 -14.59 -34.25
N ASP A 512 -15.89 -13.85 -34.69
CA ASP A 512 -17.15 -14.40 -35.16
C ASP A 512 -16.92 -15.33 -36.38
N ALA A 513 -16.12 -14.87 -37.34
CA ALA A 513 -15.79 -15.68 -38.55
C ALA A 513 -14.98 -16.94 -38.18
N LEU A 514 -14.09 -16.87 -37.17
CA LEU A 514 -13.35 -18.03 -36.69
C LEU A 514 -14.28 -19.03 -36.01
N ALA A 515 -15.18 -18.55 -35.13
CA ALA A 515 -16.17 -19.39 -34.46
C ALA A 515 -17.08 -20.11 -35.45
N GLU A 516 -17.66 -19.37 -36.43
CA GLU A 516 -18.46 -19.99 -37.51
C GLU A 516 -17.67 -21.03 -38.30
N ARG A 517 -16.39 -20.80 -38.60
CA ARG A 517 -15.53 -21.77 -39.33
C ARG A 517 -15.29 -23.04 -38.51
N ILE A 518 -15.14 -22.90 -37.18
CA ILE A 518 -14.95 -24.03 -36.27
C ILE A 518 -16.24 -24.87 -36.18
N GLU A 519 -17.39 -24.22 -35.92
CA GLU A 519 -18.70 -24.89 -35.87
C GLU A 519 -19.03 -25.67 -37.17
N LEU A 520 -18.65 -25.13 -38.31
CA LEU A 520 -18.81 -25.81 -39.60
C LEU A 520 -17.91 -27.04 -39.77
N ARG A 521 -16.77 -27.09 -39.09
CA ARG A 521 -15.81 -28.20 -39.20
C ARG A 521 -16.02 -29.26 -38.13
N PHE A 522 -16.43 -28.85 -36.94
CA PHE A 522 -16.66 -29.67 -35.75
C PHE A 522 -18.10 -29.46 -35.28
N ASP A 523 -19.04 -30.18 -35.88
CA ASP A 523 -20.48 -29.94 -35.73
C ASP A 523 -21.08 -30.41 -34.37
N GLU A 524 -20.32 -31.20 -33.60
CA GLU A 524 -20.69 -31.62 -32.24
C GLU A 524 -20.05 -30.75 -31.13
N LEU A 525 -19.11 -29.84 -31.48
CA LEU A 525 -18.36 -29.02 -30.55
C LEU A 525 -19.12 -27.72 -30.21
N GLU A 526 -19.46 -27.50 -28.94
CA GLU A 526 -20.04 -26.23 -28.48
C GLU A 526 -18.96 -25.15 -28.37
N VAL A 527 -19.08 -24.08 -29.17
CA VAL A 527 -18.08 -22.99 -29.21
C VAL A 527 -18.53 -21.83 -28.40
N ASP A 528 -17.76 -21.45 -27.34
CA ASP A 528 -17.99 -20.28 -26.52
C ASP A 528 -16.85 -19.24 -26.72
N ALA A 529 -17.19 -18.12 -27.38
CA ALA A 529 -16.23 -17.13 -27.84
C ALA A 529 -16.34 -15.82 -27.05
N HIS A 530 -15.24 -15.36 -26.46
CA HIS A 530 -15.17 -14.19 -25.61
C HIS A 530 -14.01 -13.26 -25.95
N ARG A 531 -14.13 -12.01 -25.55
CA ARG A 531 -13.03 -11.03 -25.56
C ARG A 531 -12.17 -11.22 -24.31
N GLY A 532 -10.97 -11.78 -24.49
CA GLY A 532 -9.96 -11.87 -23.42
C GLY A 532 -9.14 -10.58 -23.26
N GLU A 533 -9.01 -9.82 -24.36
CA GLU A 533 -8.21 -8.59 -24.45
C GLU A 533 -6.75 -8.76 -23.98
N GLN A 534 -6.24 -9.99 -24.09
CA GLN A 534 -4.85 -10.29 -23.77
C GLN A 534 -3.91 -9.74 -24.85
N PRO A 535 -2.73 -9.22 -24.46
CA PRO A 535 -1.68 -8.81 -25.40
C PRO A 535 -0.94 -10.03 -25.96
N LEU A 536 -0.29 -9.90 -27.11
CA LEU A 536 0.62 -10.87 -27.74
C LEU A 536 -0.02 -12.15 -28.29
N TYR A 537 -1.12 -12.59 -27.76
CA TYR A 537 -1.82 -13.81 -28.19
C TYR A 537 -3.15 -13.43 -28.84
N PRO A 538 -3.22 -13.38 -30.19
CA PRO A 538 -4.48 -13.14 -30.89
C PRO A 538 -5.60 -14.07 -30.44
N ILE A 539 -5.28 -15.34 -30.18
CA ILE A 539 -6.22 -16.34 -29.66
C ILE A 539 -5.54 -17.19 -28.57
N VAL A 540 -6.27 -17.37 -27.47
CA VAL A 540 -6.04 -18.41 -26.46
C VAL A 540 -7.33 -19.22 -26.35
N PHE A 541 -7.24 -20.54 -26.22
CA PHE A 541 -8.41 -21.39 -26.15
C PHE A 541 -8.19 -22.63 -25.31
N SER A 542 -9.28 -23.29 -24.92
CA SER A 542 -9.28 -24.63 -24.34
C SER A 542 -10.27 -25.53 -25.04
N VAL A 543 -9.96 -26.80 -24.98
CA VAL A 543 -10.79 -27.91 -25.48
C VAL A 543 -11.04 -28.87 -24.32
N GLU A 544 -12.31 -29.18 -24.04
CA GLU A 544 -12.75 -30.05 -22.94
C GLU A 544 -13.72 -31.11 -23.39
#